data_c4adca94a25165614caa0e2b7b9c7dd9
#
_entry.id   c4adca94a25165614caa0e2b7b9c7dd9
#
_cell.length_a   1.000
_cell.length_b   1.000
_cell.length_c   1.000
_cell.angle_alpha   90.00
_cell.angle_beta   90.00
_cell.angle_gamma   90.00
#
_symmetry.space_group_name_H-M   'P 1'
#
loop_
_entity.id
_entity.type
_entity.pdbx_description
1 polymer ?
#
loop_
_entity_poly.entity_id
_entity_poly.type
_entity_poly.pdbx_seq_one_letter_code
_entity_poly.pdbx_strand_id
1 'polypeptide(L)'
;MPPTLSCIRLSTLLDARFFHSSLPAAGAIALHACGVCHRNQAILFAARSPEPRHTLATLWRAYRPSSRVLSERRMIVRPTGSRFRAFADPAEEPGGSPGWDSPFLAAIHFIYPASVTSLRPLPHSHALARLLAWSTLPFPDLELTHQAIATAHVIVTRVPCTDLEFHPGRRVLDMVAPATD
;
A
#
# COMPACT_ATOMS: atom_id res chain seq x y z
N MET A 1 -37.59 -18.20 4.04
CA MET A 1 -36.22 -18.49 3.58
C MET A 1 -35.24 -17.78 4.50
N PRO A 2 -34.34 -18.47 5.19
CA PRO A 2 -33.39 -17.84 6.09
C PRO A 2 -32.15 -17.34 5.33
N PRO A 3 -31.44 -16.35 5.85
CA PRO A 3 -30.37 -15.65 5.17
C PRO A 3 -29.05 -16.41 5.24
N THR A 4 -28.57 -16.87 4.13
CA THR A 4 -27.23 -17.46 3.92
C THR A 4 -26.10 -16.42 3.93
N LEU A 5 -26.38 -15.16 4.26
CA LEU A 5 -25.43 -14.05 4.16
C LEU A 5 -24.44 -13.91 5.32
N SER A 6 -24.72 -14.52 6.49
CA SER A 6 -23.86 -14.37 7.69
C SER A 6 -22.62 -15.28 7.66
N CYS A 7 -22.72 -16.46 7.06
CA CYS A 7 -21.64 -17.45 7.07
C CYS A 7 -20.46 -17.08 6.15
N ILE A 8 -20.76 -16.50 4.99
CA ILE A 8 -19.74 -16.09 3.99
C ILE A 8 -18.88 -14.92 4.50
N ARG A 9 -19.49 -14.00 5.25
CA ARG A 9 -18.74 -12.86 5.83
C ARG A 9 -17.83 -13.26 6.97
N LEU A 10 -18.18 -14.25 7.76
CA LEU A 10 -17.37 -14.71 8.90
C LEU A 10 -16.14 -15.48 8.42
N SER A 11 -16.30 -16.39 7.43
CA SER A 11 -15.17 -17.10 6.84
C SER A 11 -14.20 -16.15 6.16
N THR A 12 -14.69 -15.19 5.37
CA THR A 12 -13.84 -14.20 4.69
C THR A 12 -13.05 -13.33 5.66
N LEU A 13 -13.65 -12.96 6.82
CA LEU A 13 -12.96 -12.20 7.86
C LEU A 13 -11.91 -13.02 8.60
N LEU A 14 -12.18 -14.31 8.86
CA LEU A 14 -11.24 -15.23 9.46
C LEU A 14 -10.07 -15.50 8.51
N ASP A 15 -10.35 -15.78 7.25
CA ASP A 15 -9.33 -16.00 6.21
C ASP A 15 -8.43 -14.78 6.05
N ALA A 16 -8.99 -13.56 6.06
CA ALA A 16 -8.22 -12.33 6.00
C ALA A 16 -7.31 -12.15 7.22
N ARG A 17 -7.78 -12.47 8.42
CA ARG A 17 -6.96 -12.38 9.64
C ARG A 17 -5.82 -13.40 9.63
N PHE A 18 -6.10 -14.66 9.28
CA PHE A 18 -5.08 -15.70 9.13
C PHE A 18 -4.05 -15.32 8.05
N PHE A 19 -4.51 -14.82 6.92
CA PHE A 19 -3.65 -14.39 5.84
C PHE A 19 -2.71 -13.25 6.28
N HIS A 20 -3.24 -12.20 6.90
CA HIS A 20 -2.43 -11.07 7.36
C HIS A 20 -1.47 -11.45 8.49
N SER A 21 -1.84 -12.38 9.37
CA SER A 21 -0.93 -12.86 10.42
C SER A 21 0.23 -13.70 9.87
N SER A 22 0.07 -14.34 8.72
CA SER A 22 1.14 -15.13 8.09
C SER A 22 2.11 -14.30 7.23
N LEU A 23 1.74 -13.07 6.85
CA LEU A 23 2.58 -12.22 5.98
C LEU A 23 3.98 -11.95 6.56
N PRO A 24 4.16 -11.61 7.85
CA PRO A 24 5.48 -11.34 8.41
C PRO A 24 6.42 -12.54 8.35
N ALA A 25 5.91 -13.77 8.56
CA ALA A 25 6.70 -14.99 8.40
C ALA A 25 7.22 -15.19 6.96
N ALA A 26 6.51 -14.63 5.96
CA ALA A 26 6.94 -14.58 4.57
C ALA A 26 7.78 -13.33 4.23
N GLY A 27 8.18 -12.55 5.22
CA GLY A 27 8.88 -11.28 5.05
C GLY A 27 8.06 -10.20 4.35
N ALA A 28 6.73 -10.26 4.46
CA ALA A 28 5.82 -9.32 3.81
C ALA A 28 5.04 -8.50 4.85
N ILE A 29 4.56 -7.33 4.45
CA ILE A 29 3.67 -6.49 5.26
C ILE A 29 2.45 -6.05 4.46
N ALA A 30 1.31 -5.90 5.16
CA ALA A 30 0.11 -5.29 4.61
C ALA A 30 0.01 -3.83 5.06
N LEU A 31 -0.15 -2.93 4.10
CA LEU A 31 -0.17 -1.49 4.32
C LEU A 31 -1.51 -0.90 3.88
N HIS A 32 -2.12 -0.05 4.68
CA HIS A 32 -3.27 0.76 4.29
C HIS A 32 -2.84 1.81 3.25
N ALA A 33 -2.95 1.46 1.99
CA ALA A 33 -2.50 2.27 0.88
C ALA A 33 -3.34 2.05 -0.38
N CYS A 34 -3.49 3.11 -1.18
CA CYS A 34 -3.80 2.97 -2.58
C CYS A 34 -2.50 2.63 -3.34
N GLY A 35 -2.55 1.63 -4.19
CA GLY A 35 -1.46 1.23 -5.06
C GLY A 35 -1.76 1.56 -6.52
N VAL A 36 -0.80 2.14 -7.21
CA VAL A 36 -0.89 2.45 -8.64
C VAL A 36 0.30 1.86 -9.36
N CYS A 37 0.04 1.17 -10.47
CA CYS A 37 1.06 0.75 -11.42
C CYS A 37 1.16 1.79 -12.54
N HIS A 38 2.29 2.47 -12.62
CA HIS A 38 2.62 3.41 -13.68
C HIS A 38 3.96 3.00 -14.30
N ARG A 39 4.02 2.85 -15.63
CA ARG A 39 5.24 2.41 -16.36
C ARG A 39 5.88 1.15 -15.74
N ASN A 40 5.06 0.17 -15.39
CA ASN A 40 5.47 -1.08 -14.75
C ASN A 40 6.15 -0.95 -13.37
N GLN A 41 5.97 0.19 -12.71
CA GLN A 41 6.42 0.45 -11.35
C GLN A 41 5.23 0.71 -10.42
N ALA A 42 5.29 0.19 -9.20
CA ALA A 42 4.28 0.46 -8.18
C ALA A 42 4.63 1.73 -7.40
N ILE A 43 3.66 2.59 -7.23
CA ILE A 43 3.69 3.74 -6.33
C ILE A 43 2.60 3.52 -5.29
N LEU A 44 2.94 3.58 -4.01
CA LEU A 44 1.98 3.45 -2.92
C LEU A 44 1.68 4.79 -2.30
N PHE A 45 0.40 5.06 -2.09
CA PHE A 45 -0.13 6.23 -1.41
C PHE A 45 -0.76 5.78 -0.11
N ALA A 46 0.00 5.84 0.97
CA ALA A 46 -0.39 5.35 2.27
C ALA A 46 -1.10 6.43 3.08
N ALA A 47 -2.25 6.10 3.65
CA ALA A 47 -3.01 6.96 4.56
C ALA A 47 -3.82 6.13 5.55
N ARG A 48 -4.04 6.70 6.74
CA ARG A 48 -4.90 6.09 7.75
C ARG A 48 -6.38 6.12 7.33
N SER A 49 -6.81 7.26 6.81
CA SER A 49 -8.17 7.48 6.32
C SER A 49 -8.33 6.99 4.87
N PRO A 50 -9.49 6.45 4.46
CA PRO A 50 -9.73 6.01 3.09
C PRO A 50 -9.90 7.14 2.09
N GLU A 51 -10.41 8.32 2.49
CA GLU A 51 -10.77 9.41 1.58
C GLU A 51 -9.60 9.92 0.73
N PRO A 52 -8.41 10.22 1.29
CA PRO A 52 -7.28 10.67 0.48
C PRO A 52 -6.82 9.61 -0.54
N ARG A 53 -6.89 8.32 -0.16
CA ARG A 53 -6.53 7.21 -1.05
C ARG A 53 -7.49 7.09 -2.22
N HIS A 54 -8.80 7.17 -1.95
CA HIS A 54 -9.84 7.16 -2.98
C HIS A 54 -9.71 8.36 -3.93
N THR A 55 -9.48 9.54 -3.38
CA THR A 55 -9.26 10.76 -4.17
C THR A 55 -8.10 10.59 -5.15
N LEU A 56 -6.95 10.10 -4.69
CA LEU A 56 -5.79 9.85 -5.56
C LEU A 56 -6.06 8.77 -6.61
N ALA A 57 -6.72 7.67 -6.24
CA ALA A 57 -7.11 6.64 -7.20
C ALA A 57 -7.99 7.21 -8.32
N THR A 58 -8.95 8.05 -7.97
CA THR A 58 -9.84 8.72 -8.92
C THR A 58 -9.05 9.67 -9.85
N LEU A 59 -8.13 10.46 -9.30
CA LEU A 59 -7.27 11.32 -10.11
C LEU A 59 -6.39 10.53 -11.08
N TRP A 60 -5.80 9.41 -10.64
CA TRP A 60 -5.00 8.55 -11.52
C TRP A 60 -5.82 7.99 -12.67
N ARG A 61 -7.03 7.49 -12.42
CA ARG A 61 -7.93 7.00 -13.47
C ARG A 61 -8.31 8.11 -14.47
N ALA A 62 -8.60 9.31 -13.96
CA ALA A 62 -9.02 10.43 -14.79
C ALA A 62 -7.90 11.00 -15.67
N TYR A 63 -6.70 11.15 -15.13
CA TYR A 63 -5.62 11.89 -15.79
C TYR A 63 -4.47 11.02 -16.30
N ARG A 64 -4.41 9.74 -15.96
CA ARG A 64 -3.36 8.78 -16.36
C ARG A 64 -3.97 7.44 -16.79
N PRO A 65 -4.74 7.40 -17.91
CA PRO A 65 -5.45 6.19 -18.33
C PRO A 65 -4.53 5.01 -18.69
N SER A 66 -3.26 5.27 -18.99
CA SER A 66 -2.23 4.23 -19.19
C SER A 66 -1.72 3.60 -17.89
N SER A 67 -2.09 4.15 -16.74
CA SER A 67 -1.76 3.59 -15.42
C SER A 67 -2.89 2.70 -14.92
N ARG A 68 -2.56 1.73 -14.08
CA ARG A 68 -3.54 0.83 -13.46
C ARG A 68 -3.57 1.07 -11.95
N VAL A 69 -4.73 1.37 -11.39
CA VAL A 69 -4.95 1.31 -9.94
C VAL A 69 -5.00 -0.15 -9.53
N LEU A 70 -4.08 -0.55 -8.65
CA LEU A 70 -3.95 -1.93 -8.17
C LEU A 70 -4.97 -2.22 -7.07
N SER A 71 -5.07 -1.33 -6.09
CA SER A 71 -6.06 -1.33 -5.02
C SER A 71 -6.21 0.08 -4.43
N GLU A 72 -7.36 0.37 -3.83
CA GLU A 72 -7.60 1.63 -3.11
C GLU A 72 -7.52 1.47 -1.59
N ARG A 73 -7.46 0.25 -1.10
CA ARG A 73 -7.69 -0.05 0.32
C ARG A 73 -6.44 -0.56 1.01
N ARG A 74 -5.85 -1.61 0.49
CA ARG A 74 -4.70 -2.26 1.11
C ARG A 74 -3.76 -2.85 0.07
N MET A 75 -2.47 -2.68 0.31
CA MET A 75 -1.41 -3.22 -0.51
C MET A 75 -0.51 -4.13 0.34
N ILE A 76 -0.04 -5.21 -0.27
CA ILE A 76 0.95 -6.10 0.32
C ILE A 76 2.29 -5.78 -0.32
N VAL A 77 3.31 -5.56 0.50
CA VAL A 77 4.68 -5.36 0.07
C VAL A 77 5.50 -6.57 0.47
N ARG A 78 6.15 -7.21 -0.51
CA ARG A 78 6.94 -8.42 -0.32
C ARG A 78 8.32 -8.28 -0.97
N PRO A 79 9.40 -8.76 -0.30
CA PRO A 79 10.73 -8.81 -0.88
C PRO A 79 10.78 -9.81 -2.06
N THR A 80 11.57 -9.46 -3.07
CA THR A 80 11.86 -10.31 -4.22
C THR A 80 13.31 -10.04 -4.64
N GLY A 81 14.22 -10.89 -4.17
CA GLY A 81 15.66 -10.62 -4.27
C GLY A 81 16.06 -9.36 -3.51
N SER A 82 16.73 -8.43 -4.19
CA SER A 82 17.15 -7.14 -3.60
C SER A 82 16.07 -6.05 -3.66
N ARG A 83 14.92 -6.31 -4.29
CA ARG A 83 13.84 -5.35 -4.51
C ARG A 83 12.55 -5.78 -3.79
N PHE A 84 11.53 -4.93 -3.86
CA PHE A 84 10.19 -5.23 -3.35
C PHE A 84 9.18 -5.23 -4.49
N ARG A 85 8.17 -6.10 -4.38
CA ARG A 85 6.98 -6.08 -5.22
C ARG A 85 5.77 -5.65 -4.41
N ALA A 86 4.83 -5.00 -5.09
CA ALA A 86 3.56 -4.58 -4.52
C ALA A 86 2.41 -5.38 -5.12
N PHE A 87 1.53 -5.88 -4.26
CA PHE A 87 0.37 -6.69 -4.61
C PHE A 87 -0.89 -6.04 -4.04
N ALA A 88 -2.00 -6.11 -4.77
CA ALA A 88 -3.31 -5.86 -4.17
C ALA A 88 -3.61 -6.93 -3.12
N ASP A 89 -4.26 -6.55 -2.02
CA ASP A 89 -4.69 -7.51 -1.01
C ASP A 89 -5.87 -8.33 -1.55
N PRO A 90 -5.72 -9.66 -1.73
CA PRO A 90 -6.78 -10.50 -2.30
C PRO A 90 -8.03 -10.56 -1.42
N ALA A 91 -7.91 -10.29 -0.11
CA ALA A 91 -9.05 -10.23 0.80
C ALA A 91 -9.91 -8.99 0.60
N GLU A 92 -9.33 -7.91 0.03
CA GLU A 92 -10.01 -6.64 -0.21
C GLU A 92 -10.47 -6.48 -1.67
N GLU A 93 -9.86 -7.21 -2.58
CA GLU A 93 -10.11 -7.18 -4.03
C GLU A 93 -10.38 -8.61 -4.56
N PRO A 94 -11.54 -9.21 -4.25
CA PRO A 94 -11.89 -10.53 -4.78
C PRO A 94 -11.96 -10.48 -6.30
N GLY A 95 -11.16 -11.29 -6.98
CA GLY A 95 -11.08 -11.32 -8.45
C GLY A 95 -10.00 -10.43 -9.05
N GLY A 96 -9.21 -9.74 -8.23
CA GLY A 96 -7.97 -9.10 -8.68
C GLY A 96 -7.03 -10.13 -9.28
N SER A 97 -6.36 -9.80 -10.37
CA SER A 97 -5.44 -10.71 -11.07
C SER A 97 -4.45 -11.35 -10.09
N PRO A 98 -4.36 -12.68 -10.03
CA PRO A 98 -3.36 -13.34 -9.20
C PRO A 98 -1.98 -12.81 -9.57
N GLY A 99 -1.20 -12.47 -8.61
CA GLY A 99 0.08 -11.81 -8.52
C GLY A 99 1.21 -12.02 -9.52
N TRP A 100 0.94 -12.55 -10.71
CA TRP A 100 1.98 -12.74 -11.73
C TRP A 100 2.46 -11.40 -12.33
N ASP A 101 1.65 -10.35 -12.23
CA ASP A 101 1.90 -9.03 -12.83
C ASP A 101 2.13 -7.94 -11.77
N SER A 102 2.67 -8.33 -10.61
CA SER A 102 2.93 -7.38 -9.53
C SER A 102 4.18 -6.53 -9.84
N PRO A 103 4.01 -5.21 -9.97
CA PRO A 103 5.12 -4.32 -10.30
C PRO A 103 6.10 -4.21 -9.14
N PHE A 104 7.35 -3.84 -9.47
CA PHE A 104 8.33 -3.47 -8.46
C PHE A 104 7.96 -2.15 -7.79
N LEU A 105 8.11 -2.10 -6.47
CA LEU A 105 7.84 -0.93 -5.66
C LEU A 105 8.91 0.14 -5.92
N ALA A 106 8.47 1.31 -6.41
CA ALA A 106 9.32 2.45 -6.71
C ALA A 106 9.34 3.47 -5.57
N ALA A 107 8.20 3.74 -4.93
CA ALA A 107 8.08 4.74 -3.87
C ALA A 107 6.89 4.48 -2.95
N ILE A 108 6.97 5.02 -1.72
CA ILE A 108 5.88 5.11 -0.77
C ILE A 108 5.68 6.57 -0.40
N HIS A 109 4.50 7.10 -0.68
CA HIS A 109 4.08 8.44 -0.29
C HIS A 109 3.08 8.35 0.86
N PHE A 110 3.41 8.95 1.99
CA PHE A 110 2.48 9.15 3.11
C PHE A 110 1.67 10.39 2.85
N ILE A 111 0.36 10.23 2.63
CA ILE A 111 -0.49 11.27 2.05
C ILE A 111 -1.35 11.98 3.09
N TYR A 112 -1.44 13.29 2.95
CA TYR A 112 -2.24 14.17 3.78
C TYR A 112 -2.98 15.19 2.91
N PRO A 113 -4.29 15.40 3.10
CA PRO A 113 -5.01 16.49 2.45
C PRO A 113 -4.44 17.84 2.92
N ALA A 114 -4.23 18.75 1.97
CA ALA A 114 -3.74 20.11 2.25
C ALA A 114 -4.24 21.08 1.19
N SER A 115 -4.14 22.38 1.45
CA SER A 115 -4.48 23.43 0.50
C SER A 115 -3.46 23.64 -0.62
N VAL A 116 -2.22 23.18 -0.38
CA VAL A 116 -1.10 23.27 -1.34
C VAL A 116 -0.43 21.91 -1.45
N THR A 117 -0.08 21.52 -2.67
CA THR A 117 0.65 20.27 -2.90
C THR A 117 2.14 20.46 -2.64
N SER A 118 2.69 19.65 -1.74
CA SER A 118 4.12 19.59 -1.44
C SER A 118 4.59 18.15 -1.26
N LEU A 119 5.83 17.88 -1.64
CA LEU A 119 6.48 16.58 -1.52
C LEU A 119 7.79 16.76 -0.76
N ARG A 120 7.95 16.04 0.37
CA ARG A 120 9.13 16.15 1.24
C ARG A 120 9.71 14.77 1.52
N PRO A 121 11.01 14.53 1.28
CA PRO A 121 11.66 13.30 1.69
C PRO A 121 11.55 13.09 3.21
N LEU A 122 11.37 11.84 3.61
CA LEU A 122 11.32 11.45 5.02
C LEU A 122 12.62 10.79 5.47
N PRO A 123 13.15 11.17 6.64
CA PRO A 123 14.17 10.36 7.32
C PRO A 123 13.66 8.93 7.57
N HIS A 124 14.54 7.93 7.47
CA HIS A 124 14.17 6.52 7.61
C HIS A 124 13.44 6.20 8.92
N SER A 125 13.83 6.84 10.03
CA SER A 125 13.15 6.68 11.34
C SER A 125 11.69 7.13 11.31
N HIS A 126 11.41 8.27 10.69
CA HIS A 126 10.05 8.78 10.54
C HIS A 126 9.23 7.92 9.56
N ALA A 127 9.85 7.52 8.45
CA ALA A 127 9.22 6.62 7.50
C ALA A 127 8.86 5.28 8.13
N LEU A 128 9.75 4.70 8.96
CA LEU A 128 9.51 3.46 9.70
C LEU A 128 8.32 3.60 10.65
N ALA A 129 8.31 4.66 11.47
CA ALA A 129 7.22 4.90 12.41
C ALA A 129 5.85 4.99 11.69
N ARG A 130 5.78 5.70 10.55
CA ARG A 130 4.56 5.81 9.75
C ARG A 130 4.18 4.51 9.06
N LEU A 131 5.16 3.81 8.49
CA LEU A 131 4.91 2.54 7.83
C LEU A 131 4.29 1.54 8.81
N LEU A 132 4.83 1.43 10.02
CA LEU A 132 4.29 0.57 11.08
C LEU A 132 2.91 1.03 11.56
N ALA A 133 2.72 2.33 11.76
CA ALA A 133 1.42 2.87 12.22
C ALA A 133 0.28 2.65 11.21
N TRP A 134 0.60 2.48 9.92
CA TRP A 134 -0.39 2.26 8.85
C TRP A 134 -0.36 0.85 8.27
N SER A 135 0.44 -0.03 8.87
CA SER A 135 0.46 -1.46 8.55
C SER A 135 -0.51 -2.24 9.44
N THR A 136 -0.96 -3.38 8.94
CA THR A 136 -1.63 -4.38 9.76
C THR A 136 -0.57 -5.22 10.44
N LEU A 137 -0.44 -5.05 11.77
CA LEU A 137 0.51 -5.82 12.57
C LEU A 137 -0.16 -7.04 13.22
N PRO A 138 0.54 -8.16 13.36
CA PRO A 138 -0.01 -9.43 13.85
C PRO A 138 -0.07 -9.51 15.39
N PHE A 139 -0.67 -8.52 16.05
CA PHE A 139 -0.85 -8.58 17.50
C PHE A 139 -1.82 -9.69 17.91
N PRO A 140 -1.55 -10.41 19.01
CA PRO A 140 -0.49 -10.21 20.02
C PRO A 140 0.80 -11.03 19.81
N ASP A 141 1.03 -11.63 18.64
CA ASP A 141 2.21 -12.45 18.38
C ASP A 141 3.47 -11.55 18.30
N LEU A 142 4.34 -11.65 19.31
CA LEU A 142 5.55 -10.85 19.41
C LEU A 142 6.59 -11.22 18.37
N GLU A 143 6.74 -12.50 18.04
CA GLU A 143 7.73 -12.95 17.05
C GLU A 143 7.36 -12.44 15.65
N LEU A 144 6.12 -12.63 15.23
CA LEU A 144 5.63 -12.11 13.97
C LEU A 144 5.66 -10.57 13.93
N THR A 145 5.43 -9.92 15.07
CA THR A 145 5.54 -8.46 15.17
C THR A 145 6.98 -8.00 14.97
N HIS A 146 7.97 -8.67 15.57
CA HIS A 146 9.39 -8.37 15.34
C HIS A 146 9.78 -8.58 13.88
N GLN A 147 9.30 -9.64 13.24
CA GLN A 147 9.54 -9.90 11.81
C GLN A 147 8.93 -8.80 10.93
N ALA A 148 7.70 -8.34 11.26
CA ALA A 148 7.08 -7.22 10.57
C ALA A 148 7.89 -5.92 10.70
N ILE A 149 8.39 -5.61 11.91
CA ILE A 149 9.24 -4.43 12.16
C ILE A 149 10.55 -4.54 11.36
N ALA A 150 11.20 -5.70 11.37
CA ALA A 150 12.42 -5.93 10.59
C ALA A 150 12.18 -5.74 9.08
N THR A 151 11.09 -6.29 8.57
CA THR A 151 10.69 -6.11 7.17
C THR A 151 10.43 -4.64 6.85
N ALA A 152 9.69 -3.94 7.69
CA ALA A 152 9.40 -2.51 7.52
C ALA A 152 10.69 -1.67 7.50
N HIS A 153 11.65 -1.98 8.38
CA HIS A 153 12.96 -1.32 8.42
C HIS A 153 13.71 -1.51 7.10
N VAL A 154 13.76 -2.72 6.57
CA VAL A 154 14.42 -2.99 5.27
C VAL A 154 13.71 -2.27 4.12
N ILE A 155 12.38 -2.18 4.14
CA ILE A 155 11.63 -1.43 3.14
C ILE A 155 12.04 0.04 3.14
N VAL A 156 11.97 0.73 4.29
CA VAL A 156 12.23 2.18 4.34
C VAL A 156 13.69 2.55 4.08
N THR A 157 14.63 1.62 4.24
CA THR A 157 16.05 1.85 3.90
C THR A 157 16.34 1.70 2.42
N ARG A 158 15.47 1.03 1.65
CA ARG A 158 15.70 0.72 0.24
C ARG A 158 14.69 1.36 -0.71
N VAL A 159 13.54 1.76 -0.20
CA VAL A 159 12.46 2.37 -0.98
C VAL A 159 12.32 3.83 -0.58
N PRO A 160 12.36 4.77 -1.52
CA PRO A 160 12.11 6.18 -1.25
C PRO A 160 10.77 6.39 -0.56
N CYS A 161 10.81 7.06 0.59
CA CYS A 161 9.64 7.40 1.38
C CYS A 161 9.51 8.92 1.51
N THR A 162 8.32 9.46 1.28
CA THR A 162 8.08 10.90 1.35
C THR A 162 6.77 11.22 2.06
N ASP A 163 6.67 12.42 2.61
CA ASP A 163 5.41 13.06 2.91
C ASP A 163 4.87 13.74 1.67
N LEU A 164 3.62 13.47 1.36
CA LEU A 164 2.88 14.12 0.29
C LEU A 164 1.68 14.84 0.90
N GLU A 165 1.82 16.13 1.13
CA GLU A 165 0.68 17.02 1.32
C GLU A 165 0.10 17.30 -0.07
N PHE A 166 -1.20 17.09 -0.27
CA PHE A 166 -1.78 17.29 -1.59
C PHE A 166 -3.12 18.02 -1.57
N HIS A 167 -3.25 18.91 -2.53
CA HIS A 167 -4.53 19.45 -2.97
C HIS A 167 -5.03 18.61 -4.16
N PRO A 168 -6.32 18.17 -4.18
CA PRO A 168 -6.85 17.39 -5.29
C PRO A 168 -6.70 18.10 -6.63
N GLY A 169 -5.95 17.51 -7.56
CA GLY A 169 -5.72 18.07 -8.88
C GLY A 169 -4.62 17.34 -9.65
N ARG A 170 -4.47 17.65 -10.95
CA ARG A 170 -3.50 17.00 -11.83
C ARG A 170 -2.05 17.16 -11.34
N ARG A 171 -1.72 18.31 -10.76
CA ARG A 171 -0.36 18.65 -10.33
C ARG A 171 0.28 17.60 -9.40
N VAL A 172 -0.51 16.99 -8.52
CA VAL A 172 0.01 15.95 -7.62
C VAL A 172 0.56 14.77 -8.40
N LEU A 173 -0.07 14.38 -9.51
CA LEU A 173 0.36 13.24 -10.32
C LEU A 173 1.69 13.52 -11.04
N ASP A 174 1.92 14.76 -11.45
CA ASP A 174 3.17 15.15 -12.12
C ASP A 174 4.34 15.16 -11.12
N MET A 175 4.07 15.42 -9.83
CA MET A 175 5.09 15.41 -8.78
C MET A 175 5.49 14.00 -8.32
N VAL A 176 4.57 13.05 -8.35
CA VAL A 176 4.79 11.69 -7.83
C VAL A 176 5.05 10.64 -8.90
N ALA A 177 4.81 10.96 -10.17
CA ALA A 177 5.18 10.08 -11.27
C ALA A 177 6.71 9.95 -11.29
N PRO A 178 7.28 8.73 -11.38
CA PRO A 178 8.72 8.58 -11.54
C PRO A 178 9.16 9.37 -12.77
N ALA A 179 10.27 10.11 -12.59
CA ALA A 179 10.86 10.86 -13.69
C ALA A 179 11.14 9.92 -14.87
N THR A 180 10.97 10.45 -16.07
CA THR A 180 11.35 9.74 -17.30
C THR A 180 12.87 9.71 -17.35
N ASP A 181 13.47 8.53 -17.24
CA ASP A 181 14.81 8.30 -17.79
C ASP A 181 14.69 8.16 -19.30
#